data_c8658e5ce1d59d522de79eb646357b6f
#
_entry.id   c8658e5ce1d59d522de79eb646357b6f
#
_cell.length_a   1.000
_cell.length_b   1.000
_cell.length_c   1.000
_cell.angle_alpha   90.00
_cell.angle_beta   90.00
_cell.angle_gamma   90.00
#
_symmetry.space_group_name_H-M   'P 1'
#
loop_
_entity.id
_entity.type
_entity.pdbx_description
1 polymer ?
#
loop_
_entity_poly.entity_id
_entity_poly.type
_entity_poly.pdbx_seq_one_letter_code
_entity_poly.pdbx_strand_id
1 'polypeptide(L)'
;MDGGIRNVAMITKTGNNDAEKAAARIVDALSCKDVKVYSILPFETKNSTSVAAEDLRNIDLDIIFAVGGDGTTLRAFRIIPCKTPLLSINVGGHRGVLS
;
A
#
# COMPACT_ATOMS: atom_id res chain seq x y z
N MET A 1 -9.68 1.92 -20.60
CA MET A 1 -9.60 1.30 -20.40
C MET A 1 -9.79 0.74 -19.65
N ASP A 2 -10.06 0.56 -19.51
CA ASP A 2 -10.29 0.08 -18.88
C ASP A 2 -10.02 -0.84 -18.23
N GLY A 3 -10.20 -1.70 -18.02
CA GLY A 3 -9.72 -2.80 -17.31
C GLY A 3 -8.52 -2.61 -16.49
N GLY A 4 -8.21 -1.46 -16.19
CA GLY A 4 -7.06 -1.18 -15.41
C GLY A 4 -7.33 -1.23 -13.93
N ILE A 5 -6.28 -1.00 -13.16
CA ILE A 5 -6.36 -0.92 -11.72
C ILE A 5 -7.09 0.35 -11.32
N ARG A 6 -8.06 0.23 -10.45
CA ARG A 6 -8.83 1.38 -10.00
C ARG A 6 -8.71 1.64 -8.51
N ASN A 7 -8.66 0.60 -7.72
CA ASN A 7 -8.63 0.72 -6.27
C ASN A 7 -7.41 0.02 -5.72
N VAL A 8 -6.63 0.74 -4.96
CA VAL A 8 -5.37 0.23 -4.42
C VAL A 8 -5.34 0.55 -2.94
N ALA A 9 -4.85 -0.37 -2.13
CA ALA A 9 -4.62 -0.11 -0.73
C ALA A 9 -3.12 -0.13 -0.47
N MET A 10 -2.70 0.60 0.53
CA MET A 10 -1.29 0.67 0.86
C MET A 10 -1.09 0.53 2.36
N ILE A 11 -0.34 -0.49 2.74
CA ILE A 11 0.09 -0.69 4.10
C ILE A 11 1.53 -0.25 4.18
N THR A 12 1.83 0.67 5.07
CA THR A 12 3.17 1.23 5.15
C THR A 12 3.65 1.16 6.58
N LYS A 13 4.90 0.80 6.74
CA LYS A 13 5.52 0.78 8.05
C LYS A 13 5.66 2.22 8.54
N THR A 14 5.02 2.55 9.65
CA THR A 14 5.12 3.89 10.22
C THR A 14 6.36 3.99 11.08
N GLY A 15 6.84 5.22 11.25
CA GLY A 15 8.07 5.42 12.00
C GLY A 15 9.32 5.18 11.17
N ASN A 16 9.16 4.87 9.90
CA ASN A 16 10.29 4.65 9.02
C ASN A 16 10.16 5.66 7.87
N ASN A 17 11.03 6.64 7.86
CA ASN A 17 10.96 7.71 6.87
C ASN A 17 11.07 7.22 5.45
N ASP A 18 11.91 6.24 5.21
CA ASP A 18 12.08 5.73 3.84
C ASP A 18 10.81 5.06 3.35
N ALA A 19 10.16 4.30 4.22
CA ALA A 19 8.91 3.64 3.84
C ALA A 19 7.81 4.66 3.58
N GLU A 20 7.71 5.66 4.45
CA GLU A 20 6.67 6.67 4.30
C GLU A 20 6.88 7.51 3.05
N LYS A 21 8.13 7.86 2.75
CA LYS A 21 8.42 8.61 1.54
C LYS A 21 8.14 7.80 0.28
N ALA A 22 8.53 6.53 0.30
CA ALA A 22 8.28 5.67 -0.84
C ALA A 22 6.78 5.51 -1.08
N ALA A 23 6.02 5.30 -0.01
CA ALA A 23 4.58 5.16 -0.11
C ALA A 23 3.95 6.44 -0.66
N ALA A 24 4.38 7.59 -0.17
CA ALA A 24 3.82 8.87 -0.63
C ALA A 24 4.08 9.08 -2.12
N ARG A 25 5.24 8.70 -2.60
CA ARG A 25 5.56 8.82 -4.01
C ARG A 25 4.69 7.92 -4.86
N ILE A 26 4.46 6.71 -4.38
CA ILE A 26 3.60 5.78 -5.11
C ILE A 26 2.17 6.32 -5.16
N VAL A 27 1.69 6.84 -4.05
CA VAL A 27 0.35 7.41 -3.99
C VAL A 27 0.22 8.56 -4.97
N ASP A 28 1.21 9.46 -5.00
CA ASP A 28 1.17 10.58 -5.93
C ASP A 28 1.14 10.11 -7.38
N ALA A 29 1.95 9.12 -7.70
CA ALA A 29 1.99 8.60 -9.06
C ALA A 29 0.67 7.97 -9.46
N LEU A 30 0.05 7.25 -8.55
CA LEU A 30 -1.21 6.59 -8.83
C LEU A 30 -2.38 7.57 -8.92
N SER A 31 -2.37 8.59 -8.08
CA SER A 31 -3.46 9.55 -8.09
C SER A 31 -3.51 10.34 -9.40
N CYS A 32 -2.39 10.49 -10.06
CA CYS A 32 -2.35 11.14 -11.37
C CYS A 32 -2.98 10.29 -12.46
N LYS A 33 -3.27 9.05 -12.17
CA LYS A 33 -3.82 8.12 -13.17
C LYS A 33 -5.24 7.68 -12.85
N ASP A 34 -5.95 8.47 -12.10
CA ASP A 34 -7.33 8.16 -11.72
C ASP A 34 -7.47 6.87 -10.92
N VAL A 35 -6.44 6.54 -10.16
CA VAL A 35 -6.49 5.39 -9.29
C VAL A 35 -6.83 5.87 -7.89
N LYS A 36 -7.81 5.26 -7.26
CA LYS A 36 -8.15 5.61 -5.90
C LYS A 36 -7.25 4.82 -4.96
N VAL A 37 -6.61 5.53 -4.05
CA VAL A 37 -5.67 4.91 -3.13
C VAL A 37 -6.21 5.02 -1.71
N TYR A 38 -6.19 3.89 -1.01
CA TYR A 38 -6.58 3.83 0.39
C TYR A 38 -5.33 3.59 1.21
N SER A 39 -5.08 4.45 2.19
CA SER A 39 -3.95 4.24 3.08
C SER A 39 -4.46 3.59 4.35
N ILE A 40 -3.79 2.52 4.76
CA ILE A 40 -4.22 1.76 5.94
C ILE A 40 -3.64 2.42 7.18
N LEU A 41 -4.50 2.81 8.10
CA LEU A 41 -4.06 3.43 9.33
C LEU A 41 -3.10 2.52 10.09
N PRO A 42 -2.11 3.05 10.77
CA PRO A 42 -1.95 4.47 11.10
C PRO A 42 -1.25 5.31 10.04
N PHE A 43 -0.89 4.76 8.90
CA PHE A 43 -0.25 5.56 7.86
C PHE A 43 -1.28 6.42 7.13
N GLU A 44 -0.96 7.68 6.94
CA GLU A 44 -1.82 8.61 6.21
C GLU A 44 -0.96 9.47 5.31
N THR A 45 -1.47 9.80 4.14
CA THR A 45 -0.75 10.68 3.24
C THR A 45 -1.75 11.42 2.34
N LYS A 46 -1.30 12.48 1.72
CA LYS A 46 -2.14 13.25 0.81
C LYS A 46 -2.53 12.39 -0.38
N ASN A 47 -3.66 12.72 -0.96
CA ASN A 47 -4.16 12.03 -2.14
C ASN A 47 -4.56 10.59 -1.88
N SER A 48 -4.76 10.22 -0.64
CA SER A 48 -5.25 8.90 -0.29
C SER A 48 -6.37 9.04 0.74
N THR A 49 -7.17 7.99 0.84
CA THR A 49 -8.24 7.92 1.82
C THR A 49 -7.81 6.99 2.93
N SER A 50 -7.77 7.48 4.15
CA SER A 50 -7.34 6.68 5.29
C SER A 50 -8.45 5.74 5.72
N VAL A 51 -8.14 4.47 5.88
CA VAL A 51 -9.11 3.49 6.32
C VAL A 51 -8.50 2.56 7.35
N ALA A 52 -9.33 1.96 8.16
CA ALA A 52 -8.85 0.95 9.09
C ALA A 52 -8.66 -0.37 8.34
N ALA A 53 -7.81 -1.23 8.87
CA ALA A 53 -7.54 -2.51 8.23
C ALA A 53 -8.82 -3.33 8.04
N GLU A 54 -9.70 -3.28 9.00
CA GLU A 54 -10.94 -4.07 8.93
C GLU A 54 -11.88 -3.59 7.83
N ASP A 55 -11.73 -2.36 7.39
CA ASP A 55 -12.58 -1.82 6.33
C ASP A 55 -12.21 -2.37 4.96
N LEU A 56 -11.04 -2.98 4.84
CA LEU A 56 -10.60 -3.50 3.55
C LEU A 56 -11.54 -4.56 2.98
N ARG A 57 -12.22 -5.25 3.84
CA ARG A 57 -13.15 -6.28 3.40
C ARG A 57 -14.32 -5.72 2.62
N ASN A 58 -14.62 -4.45 2.83
CA ASN A 58 -15.76 -3.80 2.20
C ASN A 58 -15.35 -3.01 0.96
N ILE A 59 -14.09 -3.07 0.59
CA ILE A 59 -13.57 -2.32 -0.54
C ILE A 59 -13.12 -3.32 -1.59
N ASP A 60 -13.53 -3.07 -2.81
CA ASP A 60 -13.15 -3.94 -3.92
C ASP A 60 -11.77 -3.51 -4.42
N LEU A 61 -10.73 -4.10 -3.89
CA LEU A 61 -9.37 -3.73 -4.20
C LEU A 61 -8.79 -4.55 -5.33
N ASP A 62 -8.03 -3.89 -6.17
CA ASP A 62 -7.33 -4.56 -7.27
C ASP A 62 -5.96 -5.04 -6.86
N ILE A 63 -5.30 -4.30 -5.97
CA ILE A 63 -3.98 -4.69 -5.51
C ILE A 63 -3.69 -3.99 -4.19
N ILE A 64 -2.84 -4.59 -3.38
CA ILE A 64 -2.39 -4.01 -2.13
C ILE A 64 -0.88 -3.91 -2.16
N PHE A 65 -0.36 -2.76 -1.80
CA PHE A 65 1.07 -2.56 -1.67
C PHE A 65 1.45 -2.64 -0.20
N ALA A 66 2.49 -3.38 0.12
CA ALA A 66 3.06 -3.40 1.46
C ALA A 66 4.43 -2.77 1.38
N VAL A 67 4.58 -1.59 1.95
CA VAL A 67 5.81 -0.82 1.86
C VAL A 67 6.51 -0.84 3.22
N GLY A 68 7.67 -1.43 3.27
CA GLY A 68 8.41 -1.56 4.53
C GLY A 68 9.34 -2.73 4.48
N GLY A 69 9.19 -3.64 5.39
CA GLY A 69 10.02 -4.83 5.45
C GLY A 69 9.16 -6.07 5.60
N ASP A 70 9.79 -7.13 6.07
CA ASP A 70 9.11 -8.41 6.20
C ASP A 70 7.91 -8.35 7.13
N GLY A 71 8.03 -7.61 8.21
CA GLY A 71 6.93 -7.49 9.16
C GLY A 71 5.69 -6.85 8.54
N THR A 72 5.91 -5.85 7.69
CA THR A 72 4.81 -5.18 7.00
C THR A 72 4.14 -6.13 6.02
N THR A 73 4.93 -6.91 5.31
CA THR A 73 4.39 -7.89 4.37
C THR A 73 3.56 -8.94 5.08
N LEU A 74 4.06 -9.44 6.21
CA LEU A 74 3.32 -10.43 6.99
C LEU A 74 2.01 -9.86 7.53
N ARG A 75 2.05 -8.62 7.98
CA ARG A 75 0.84 -7.96 8.46
C ARG A 75 -0.17 -7.84 7.34
N ALA A 76 0.29 -7.52 6.15
CA ALA A 76 -0.59 -7.39 5.01
C ALA A 76 -1.30 -8.70 4.71
N PHE A 77 -0.57 -9.81 4.75
CA PHE A 77 -1.17 -11.11 4.50
C PHE A 77 -2.29 -11.44 5.48
N ARG A 78 -2.25 -10.88 6.66
CA ARG A 78 -3.27 -11.16 7.67
C ARG A 78 -4.55 -10.40 7.44
N ILE A 79 -4.47 -9.25 6.82
CA ILE A 79 -5.62 -8.36 6.71
C ILE A 79 -6.21 -8.28 5.31
N ILE A 80 -5.50 -8.75 4.30
CA ILE A 80 -6.01 -8.65 2.94
C ILE A 80 -7.00 -9.77 2.65
N PRO A 81 -7.96 -9.50 1.77
CA PRO A 81 -8.84 -10.57 1.30
C PRO A 81 -8.03 -11.59 0.50
N CYS A 82 -8.46 -12.80 0.55
CA CYS A 82 -7.73 -13.89 -0.12
C CYS A 82 -7.47 -13.68 -1.59
N LYS A 83 -8.33 -12.99 -2.25
CA LYS A 83 -8.20 -12.85 -3.70
C LYS A 83 -7.38 -11.66 -4.16
N THR A 84 -7.01 -10.77 -3.28
CA THR A 84 -6.36 -9.55 -3.68
C THR A 84 -4.85 -9.76 -3.78
N PRO A 85 -4.24 -9.45 -4.92
CA PRO A 85 -2.79 -9.57 -5.06
C PRO A 85 -2.07 -8.60 -4.14
N LEU A 86 -0.92 -9.01 -3.66
CA LEU A 86 -0.08 -8.22 -2.79
C LEU A 86 1.26 -7.99 -3.44
N LEU A 87 1.69 -6.72 -3.48
CA LEU A 87 3.01 -6.37 -3.94
C LEU A 87 3.80 -5.82 -2.76
N SER A 88 4.89 -6.47 -2.43
CA SER A 88 5.77 -6.05 -1.35
C SER A 88 6.87 -5.16 -1.85
N ILE A 89 7.11 -4.05 -1.18
CA ILE A 89 8.19 -3.14 -1.51
C ILE A 89 9.07 -2.98 -0.30
N ASN A 90 10.27 -3.51 -0.37
CA ASN A 90 11.22 -3.37 0.71
C ASN A 90 11.96 -2.08 0.60
N VAL A 91 12.06 -1.37 1.72
CA VAL A 91 12.76 -0.10 1.74
C VAL A 91 13.71 -0.07 2.93
N GLY A 92 14.66 0.83 2.86
CA GLY A 92 15.55 1.05 3.97
C GLY A 92 16.56 -0.01 4.18
N GLY A 93 16.60 -0.97 3.36
CA GLY A 93 17.55 -1.98 3.51
C GLY A 93 18.82 -1.55 2.91
N HIS A 94 19.85 -1.70 3.63
CA HIS A 94 21.05 -1.40 3.04
C HIS A 94 21.33 -2.44 2.04
N ARG A 95 20.54 -3.41 1.87
CA ARG A 95 20.77 -4.28 0.89
C ARG A 95 20.35 -3.81 -0.35
N GLY A 96 19.60 -2.92 -0.54
CA GLY A 96 19.24 -2.34 -1.75
C GLY A 96 18.76 -3.29 -2.76
N VAL A 97 18.59 -4.36 -2.46
CA VAL A 97 18.29 -5.22 -3.39
C VAL A 97 17.00 -5.22 -3.73
N LEU A 98 16.68 -5.30 -4.50
CA LEU A 98 15.58 -5.34 -4.81
C LEU A 98 15.04 -6.25 -4.65
N SER A 99 15.04 -6.58 -4.41
CA SER A 99 14.56 -7.57 -4.31
C SER A 99 13.77 -7.80 -4.40
#